data_43b618fb307f16dfb497381e2ed4011d
#
_entry.id   43b618fb307f16dfb497381e2ed4011d
#
_cell.length_a   1.000
_cell.length_b   1.000
_cell.length_c   1.000
_cell.angle_alpha   90.00
_cell.angle_beta   90.00
_cell.angle_gamma   90.00
#
_symmetry.space_group_name_H-M   'P 1'
#
loop_
_entity.id
_entity.type
_entity.pdbx_description
1 polymer ?
#
loop_
_entity_poly.entity_id
_entity_poly.type
_entity_poly.pdbx_seq_one_letter_code
_entity_poly.pdbx_strand_id
1 'polypeptide(L)'
;MSKTWTKKIKKWMTSKMELPADIMMDLPRITMVGNLHIYIENHNGLLVFTDNELRLLLKQGQLLIKGKSFVLKTILPEEILLEGYIEEVLYLNE
;
A
#
# COMPACT_ATOMS: atom_id res chain seq x y z
N MET A 1 14.01 8.58 -2.02
CA MET A 1 12.97 8.63 -3.04
C MET A 1 12.48 10.03 -3.22
N SER A 2 12.35 10.45 -4.43
CA SER A 2 12.03 11.82 -4.77
C SER A 2 10.54 12.11 -4.64
N LYS A 3 10.19 13.22 -4.00
CA LYS A 3 8.81 13.71 -3.97
C LYS A 3 8.31 14.07 -5.37
N THR A 4 9.22 14.42 -6.27
CA THR A 4 8.91 14.72 -7.65
C THR A 4 8.32 13.50 -8.37
N TRP A 5 8.86 12.31 -8.11
CA TRP A 5 8.35 11.07 -8.67
C TRP A 5 6.90 10.83 -8.26
N THR A 6 6.60 10.99 -6.97
CA THR A 6 5.24 10.82 -6.46
C THR A 6 4.28 11.82 -7.10
N LYS A 7 4.69 13.09 -7.24
CA LYS A 7 3.88 14.12 -7.88
C LYS A 7 3.60 13.79 -9.34
N LYS A 8 4.60 13.30 -10.06
CA LYS A 8 4.45 12.94 -11.48
C LYS A 8 3.44 11.82 -11.66
N ILE A 9 3.52 10.79 -10.85
CA ILE A 9 2.58 9.67 -10.93
C ILE A 9 1.18 10.14 -10.59
N LYS A 10 1.02 10.91 -9.54
CA LYS A 10 -0.27 11.42 -9.11
C LYS A 10 -0.91 12.28 -10.19
N LYS A 11 -0.13 13.17 -10.78
CA LYS A 11 -0.60 14.03 -11.87
C LYS A 11 -0.98 13.20 -13.09
N TRP A 12 -0.13 12.23 -13.45
CA TRP A 12 -0.40 11.36 -14.58
C TRP A 12 -1.70 10.60 -14.40
N MET A 13 -1.91 9.99 -13.24
CA MET A 13 -3.13 9.26 -12.94
C MET A 13 -4.36 10.15 -13.00
N THR A 14 -4.28 11.34 -12.40
CA THR A 14 -5.41 12.26 -12.35
C THR A 14 -5.77 12.79 -13.72
N SER A 15 -4.77 13.19 -14.52
CA SER A 15 -5.02 13.85 -15.81
C SER A 15 -5.27 12.87 -16.95
N LYS A 16 -4.64 11.69 -16.90
CA LYS A 16 -4.75 10.71 -18.00
C LYS A 16 -5.89 9.75 -17.82
N MET A 17 -6.14 9.32 -16.60
CA MET A 17 -7.17 8.34 -16.30
C MET A 17 -8.53 8.98 -16.06
N GLU A 18 -8.55 10.28 -15.80
CA GLU A 18 -9.78 11.06 -15.59
C GLU A 18 -10.68 10.46 -14.52
N LEU A 19 -10.09 9.88 -13.48
CA LEU A 19 -10.85 9.30 -12.39
C LEU A 19 -11.37 10.41 -11.47
N PRO A 20 -12.63 10.30 -11.02
CA PRO A 20 -13.16 11.24 -10.04
C PRO A 20 -12.32 11.22 -8.76
N ALA A 21 -12.21 12.39 -8.11
CA ALA A 21 -11.39 12.52 -6.91
C ALA A 21 -11.86 11.59 -5.78
N ASP A 22 -13.15 11.41 -5.61
CA ASP A 22 -13.70 10.53 -4.58
C ASP A 22 -13.36 9.06 -4.82
N ILE A 23 -13.30 8.63 -6.06
CA ILE A 23 -12.84 7.27 -6.36
C ILE A 23 -11.35 7.14 -6.03
N MET A 24 -10.55 8.15 -6.38
CA MET A 24 -9.13 8.15 -6.08
C MET A 24 -8.88 8.13 -4.57
N MET A 25 -9.73 8.79 -3.79
CA MET A 25 -9.58 8.84 -2.34
C MET A 25 -9.95 7.53 -1.66
N ASP A 26 -10.72 6.69 -2.33
CA ASP A 26 -11.10 5.38 -1.78
C ASP A 26 -10.08 4.29 -2.07
N LEU A 27 -9.11 4.57 -2.91
CA LEU A 27 -8.10 3.59 -3.30
C LEU A 27 -6.88 3.66 -2.38
N PRO A 28 -6.28 2.50 -2.06
CA PRO A 28 -5.03 2.52 -1.32
C PRO A 28 -3.91 3.01 -2.22
N ARG A 29 -2.95 3.72 -1.61
CA ARG A 29 -1.73 4.09 -2.32
C ARG A 29 -0.59 3.26 -1.76
N ILE A 30 0.13 2.61 -2.65
CA ILE A 30 1.25 1.74 -2.28
C ILE A 30 2.51 2.29 -2.91
N THR A 31 3.48 2.60 -2.06
CA THR A 31 4.79 3.05 -2.51
C THR A 31 5.83 2.04 -2.06
N MET A 32 6.60 1.54 -3.00
CA MET A 32 7.66 0.57 -2.70
C MET A 32 9.03 1.17 -2.99
N VAL A 33 9.98 0.88 -2.13
CA VAL A 33 11.38 1.19 -2.36
C VAL A 33 12.10 -0.14 -2.48
N GLY A 34 12.38 -0.53 -3.73
CA GLY A 34 12.88 -1.86 -4.01
C GLY A 34 11.90 -2.90 -3.48
N ASN A 35 12.44 -4.01 -2.99
CA ASN A 35 11.66 -5.04 -2.32
C ASN A 35 11.88 -5.05 -0.80
N LEU A 36 12.34 -3.92 -0.25
CA LEU A 36 12.71 -3.83 1.17
C LEU A 36 11.79 -2.95 2.01
N HIS A 37 11.08 -2.02 1.38
CA HIS A 37 10.17 -1.13 2.08
C HIS A 37 8.87 -1.02 1.29
N ILE A 38 7.76 -1.00 2.00
CA ILE A 38 6.46 -0.73 1.40
C ILE A 38 5.67 0.18 2.34
N TYR A 39 5.20 1.29 1.78
CA TYR A 39 4.39 2.24 2.50
C TYR A 39 2.98 2.21 1.91
N ILE A 40 2.01 1.91 2.77
CA ILE A 40 0.63 1.73 2.35
C ILE A 40 -0.22 2.80 3.01
N GLU A 41 -0.92 3.57 2.19
CA GLU A 41 -1.81 4.63 2.65
C GLU A 41 -3.25 4.27 2.30
N ASN A 42 -4.17 4.73 3.12
CA ASN A 42 -5.61 4.61 2.89
C ASN A 42 -6.13 3.17 2.97
N HIS A 43 -5.57 2.38 3.91
CA HIS A 43 -6.14 1.08 4.23
C HIS A 43 -7.21 1.24 5.32
N ASN A 44 -8.04 0.21 5.52
CA ASN A 44 -9.14 0.24 6.45
C ASN A 44 -8.93 -0.61 7.71
N GLY A 45 -7.76 -1.17 7.88
CA GLY A 45 -7.44 -1.91 9.09
C GLY A 45 -6.45 -3.02 8.88
N LEU A 46 -5.79 -3.39 9.96
CA LEU A 46 -4.82 -4.49 9.97
C LEU A 46 -5.55 -5.78 10.33
N LEU A 47 -5.47 -6.77 9.45
CA LEU A 47 -6.12 -8.06 9.68
C LEU A 47 -5.15 -9.11 10.20
N VAL A 48 -3.97 -9.20 9.60
CA VAL A 48 -2.96 -10.17 9.98
C VAL A 48 -1.58 -9.53 9.87
N PHE A 49 -0.74 -9.78 10.86
CA PHE A 49 0.67 -9.45 10.75
C PHE A 49 1.50 -10.55 11.39
N THR A 50 2.42 -11.10 10.61
CA THR A 50 3.45 -12.04 11.07
C THR A 50 4.77 -11.58 10.48
N ASP A 51 5.85 -12.30 10.77
CA ASP A 51 7.15 -11.97 10.20
C ASP A 51 7.25 -12.29 8.70
N ASN A 52 6.23 -12.93 8.12
CA ASN A 52 6.23 -13.25 6.70
C ASN A 52 4.93 -12.92 5.98
N GLU A 53 3.98 -12.30 6.66
CA GLU A 53 2.70 -11.94 6.03
C GLU A 53 2.14 -10.67 6.65
N LEU A 54 1.63 -9.78 5.80
CA LEU A 54 0.83 -8.63 6.22
C LEU A 54 -0.45 -8.65 5.42
N ARG A 55 -1.59 -8.58 6.10
CA ARG A 55 -2.89 -8.52 5.43
C ARG A 55 -3.66 -7.33 5.95
N LEU A 56 -4.14 -6.52 5.02
CA LEU A 56 -4.87 -5.31 5.34
C LEU A 56 -6.26 -5.35 4.72
N LEU A 57 -7.22 -4.79 5.45
CA LEU A 57 -8.55 -4.58 4.92
C LEU A 57 -8.55 -3.31 4.06
N LEU A 58 -9.17 -3.40 2.90
CA LEU A 58 -9.40 -2.27 2.01
C LEU A 58 -10.90 -2.00 1.95
N LYS A 59 -11.28 -0.92 1.28
CA LYS A 59 -12.70 -0.66 1.07
C LYS A 59 -13.35 -1.77 0.26
N GLN A 60 -12.63 -2.31 -0.70
CA GLN A 60 -13.09 -3.46 -1.47
C GLN A 60 -12.00 -4.50 -1.46
N GLY A 61 -12.23 -5.60 -0.74
CA GLY A 61 -11.28 -6.69 -0.68
C GLY A 61 -10.18 -6.48 0.34
N GLN A 62 -9.06 -7.13 0.11
CA GLN A 62 -7.93 -7.13 1.01
C GLN A 62 -6.63 -6.98 0.24
N LEU A 63 -5.60 -6.47 0.93
CA LEU A 63 -4.25 -6.42 0.40
C LEU A 63 -3.41 -7.43 1.19
N LEU A 64 -2.75 -8.34 0.48
CA LEU A 64 -1.90 -9.36 1.06
C LEU A 64 -0.47 -9.16 0.61
N ILE A 65 0.45 -9.05 1.55
CA ILE A 65 1.87 -8.91 1.27
C ILE A 65 2.58 -10.08 1.92
N LYS A 66 3.37 -10.80 1.13
CA LYS A 66 4.14 -11.95 1.61
C LYS A 66 5.61 -11.71 1.43
N GLY A 67 6.39 -12.26 2.35
CA GLY A 67 7.83 -12.14 2.29
C GLY A 67 8.50 -12.73 3.51
N LYS A 68 9.58 -12.09 3.96
CA LYS A 68 10.39 -12.58 5.07
C LYS A 68 10.87 -11.43 5.92
N SER A 69 11.04 -11.71 7.20
CA SER A 69 11.65 -10.78 8.16
C SER A 69 10.89 -9.45 8.24
N PHE A 70 9.57 -9.50 8.21
CA PHE A 70 8.76 -8.29 8.25
C PHE A 70 8.81 -7.63 9.61
N VAL A 71 8.96 -6.31 9.59
CA VAL A 71 8.90 -5.47 10.77
C VAL A 71 8.01 -4.28 10.45
N LEU A 72 7.02 -4.03 11.31
CA LEU A 72 6.18 -2.84 11.17
C LEU A 72 6.90 -1.66 11.80
N LYS A 73 7.23 -0.65 11.01
CA LYS A 73 7.95 0.53 11.48
C LYS A 73 6.99 1.62 11.93
N THR A 74 5.85 1.72 11.27
CA THR A 74 4.83 2.72 11.61
C THR A 74 3.47 2.10 11.42
N ILE A 75 2.61 2.28 12.43
CA ILE A 75 1.22 1.86 12.36
C ILE A 75 0.36 3.06 12.74
N LEU A 76 -0.37 3.58 11.76
CA LEU A 76 -1.37 4.62 11.96
C LEU A 76 -2.72 4.06 11.50
N PRO A 77 -3.84 4.69 11.89
CA PRO A 77 -5.16 4.14 11.53
C PRO A 77 -5.34 3.84 10.05
N GLU A 78 -4.72 4.63 9.18
CA GLU A 78 -4.89 4.48 7.74
C GLU A 78 -3.57 4.26 6.99
N GLU A 79 -2.43 4.22 7.70
CA GLU A 79 -1.11 4.15 7.08
C GLU A 79 -0.24 3.14 7.79
N ILE A 80 0.53 2.41 7.01
CA ILE A 80 1.48 1.41 7.52
C ILE A 80 2.78 1.51 6.72
N LEU A 81 3.91 1.47 7.44
CA LEU A 81 5.22 1.30 6.84
C LEU A 81 5.77 -0.05 7.27
N LEU A 82 6.04 -0.90 6.28
CA LEU A 82 6.56 -2.24 6.48
C LEU A 82 7.96 -2.33 5.91
N GLU A 83 8.87 -2.92 6.68
CA GLU A 83 10.21 -3.29 6.20
C GLU A 83 10.35 -4.80 6.19
N GLY A 84 11.19 -5.29 5.29
CA GLY A 84 11.51 -6.71 5.19
C GLY A 84 11.78 -7.08 3.74
N TYR A 85 11.86 -8.37 3.48
CA TYR A 85 12.04 -8.87 2.11
C TYR A 85 10.67 -9.15 1.53
N ILE A 86 10.22 -8.29 0.61
CA ILE A 86 8.90 -8.38 0.02
C ILE A 86 8.97 -9.28 -1.21
N GLU A 87 8.16 -10.33 -1.23
CA GLU A 87 8.15 -11.31 -2.31
C GLU A 87 6.90 -11.20 -3.17
N GLU A 88 5.75 -10.92 -2.55
CA GLU A 88 4.49 -10.81 -3.28
C GLU A 88 3.64 -9.70 -2.72
N VAL A 89 2.94 -9.01 -3.60
CA VAL A 89 1.90 -8.04 -3.25
C VAL A 89 0.66 -8.41 -4.06
N LEU A 90 -0.41 -8.78 -3.37
CA LEU A 90 -1.60 -9.32 -4.00
C LEU A 90 -2.84 -8.58 -3.52
N TYR A 91 -3.77 -8.34 -4.45
CA TYR A 91 -5.11 -7.87 -4.11
C TYR A 91 -6.04 -9.07 -4.10
N LEU A 92 -6.74 -9.25 -2.97
CA LEU A 92 -7.72 -10.32 -2.82
C LEU A 92 -9.10 -9.70 -2.94
N ASN A 93 -9.83 -10.10 -3.95
CA ASN A 93 -11.21 -9.66 -4.16
C ASN A 93 -12.16 -10.62 -3.44
N GLU A 94 -13.21 -10.05 -2.90
CA GLU A 94 -14.24 -10.86 -2.27
C GLU A 94 -15.38 -11.17 -3.22
#